data_41a031b652f72f0177a7b7928fcb1056
#
_entry.id   41a031b652f72f0177a7b7928fcb1056
#
_cell.length_a   1.000
_cell.length_b   1.000
_cell.length_c   1.000
_cell.angle_alpha   90.00
_cell.angle_beta   90.00
_cell.angle_gamma   90.00
#
_symmetry.space_group_name_H-M   'P 1'
#
loop_
_entity.id
_entity.type
_entity.pdbx_description
1 polymer ?
#
loop_
_entity_poly.entity_id
_entity_poly.type
_entity_poly.pdbx_seq_one_letter_code
_entity_poly.pdbx_strand_id
1 'polypeptide(L)'
;NDFVIIQFGHNDAGNIDKAKYRGSLKGIGDETQIVIRPDSISETVHTFGWYMKKFINETTEKNAIPIVLSLTVRNEWPNGKVEQRDSSYVKWTREVAQIEAISYLDISDSLATRYQNLGIEKIKAFFPKDHTHTGREGAEFNARAIAESLKKCKECGLRDYIYIKEE
;
A
#
# COMPACT_ATOMS: atom_id res chain seq x y z
N ASN A 1 -9.12 14.96 16.17
CA ASN A 1 -8.15 14.72 15.11
C ASN A 1 -8.56 13.45 14.36
N ASP A 2 -8.69 13.55 13.04
CA ASP A 2 -9.00 12.40 12.19
C ASP A 2 -7.70 11.65 11.85
N PHE A 3 -7.82 10.35 11.57
CA PHE A 3 -6.71 9.55 11.07
C PHE A 3 -6.96 9.23 9.59
N VAL A 4 -5.92 9.33 8.78
CA VAL A 4 -5.96 8.98 7.36
C VAL A 4 -4.98 7.84 7.09
N ILE A 5 -5.52 6.68 6.71
CA ILE A 5 -4.71 5.52 6.31
C ILE A 5 -4.44 5.60 4.81
N ILE A 6 -3.16 5.62 4.44
CA ILE A 6 -2.69 5.78 3.06
C ILE A 6 -2.03 4.48 2.60
N GLN A 7 -2.57 3.86 1.53
CA GLN A 7 -2.00 2.65 0.92
C GLN A 7 -2.13 2.70 -0.61
N PHE A 8 -1.02 2.91 -1.31
CA PHE A 8 -0.93 2.96 -2.77
C PHE A 8 0.29 2.18 -3.29
N GLY A 9 0.30 1.84 -4.59
CA GLY A 9 1.45 1.23 -5.27
C GLY A 9 1.13 0.03 -6.15
N HIS A 10 -0.05 -0.60 -6.04
CA HIS A 10 -0.39 -1.78 -6.86
C HIS A 10 -0.48 -1.49 -8.36
N ASN A 11 -0.91 -0.29 -8.73
CA ASN A 11 -1.10 0.14 -10.13
C ASN A 11 -0.01 1.10 -10.62
N ASP A 12 0.85 1.56 -9.76
CA ASP A 12 1.84 2.61 -10.05
C ASP A 12 2.95 2.18 -11.00
N ALA A 13 3.16 0.86 -11.16
CA ALA A 13 4.05 0.29 -12.18
C ALA A 13 3.47 0.34 -13.61
N GLY A 14 2.24 0.81 -13.78
CA GLY A 14 1.58 0.94 -15.07
C GLY A 14 2.24 2.00 -15.96
N ASN A 15 1.90 1.97 -17.26
CA ASN A 15 2.36 2.97 -18.21
C ASN A 15 1.77 4.35 -17.88
N ILE A 16 2.60 5.38 -17.97
CA ILE A 16 2.20 6.76 -17.70
C ILE A 16 1.59 7.46 -18.92
N ASP A 17 1.73 6.88 -20.11
CA ASP A 17 1.35 7.45 -21.41
C ASP A 17 0.15 6.78 -22.09
N LYS A 18 -0.54 5.86 -21.40
CA LYS A 18 -1.68 5.10 -21.95
C LYS A 18 -3.03 5.70 -21.54
N ALA A 19 -4.09 5.34 -22.30
CA ALA A 19 -5.46 5.80 -22.05
C ALA A 19 -5.98 5.48 -20.63
N LYS A 20 -5.51 4.38 -20.06
CA LYS A 20 -5.74 3.98 -18.67
C LYS A 20 -4.45 4.02 -17.88
N TYR A 21 -3.66 5.06 -18.04
CA TYR A 21 -2.48 5.17 -17.24
C TYR A 21 -2.85 5.38 -15.75
N ARG A 22 -2.17 4.67 -14.93
CA ARG A 22 -2.29 4.73 -13.47
C ARG A 22 -0.90 4.83 -12.86
N GLY A 23 0.11 4.89 -13.74
CA GLY A 23 1.50 4.84 -13.35
C GLY A 23 1.98 6.16 -12.78
N SER A 24 3.01 6.04 -11.97
CA SER A 24 3.90 7.10 -11.55
C SER A 24 5.32 6.81 -12.04
N LEU A 25 6.20 7.78 -12.01
CA LEU A 25 7.62 7.50 -12.18
C LEU A 25 8.11 6.69 -10.99
N LYS A 26 9.10 5.85 -11.21
CA LYS A 26 9.73 5.04 -10.15
C LYS A 26 10.57 5.92 -9.23
N GLY A 27 10.63 5.55 -7.95
CA GLY A 27 11.48 6.23 -6.97
C GLY A 27 10.73 7.20 -6.06
N ILE A 28 11.52 7.95 -5.29
CA ILE A 28 11.03 8.87 -4.25
C ILE A 28 11.56 10.31 -4.40
N GLY A 29 12.31 10.58 -5.49
CA GLY A 29 12.86 11.89 -5.80
C GLY A 29 11.83 12.84 -6.45
N ASP A 30 12.31 13.94 -6.99
CA ASP A 30 11.49 15.00 -7.57
C ASP A 30 11.46 14.97 -9.10
N GLU A 31 11.92 13.87 -9.70
CA GLU A 31 11.92 13.67 -11.15
C GLU A 31 10.51 13.75 -11.71
N THR A 32 10.42 14.37 -12.89
CA THR A 32 9.15 14.53 -13.61
C THR A 32 9.29 14.13 -15.07
N GLN A 33 8.17 13.75 -15.67
CA GLN A 33 8.05 13.52 -17.09
C GLN A 33 6.75 14.13 -17.62
N ILE A 34 6.84 14.90 -18.70
CA ILE A 34 5.66 15.40 -19.39
C ILE A 34 5.14 14.30 -20.32
N VAL A 35 3.86 14.01 -20.20
CA VAL A 35 3.14 13.07 -21.08
C VAL A 35 1.97 13.78 -21.73
N ILE A 36 1.63 13.37 -22.95
CA ILE A 36 0.42 13.83 -23.64
C ILE A 36 -0.63 12.74 -23.48
N ARG A 37 -1.70 13.07 -22.81
CA ARG A 37 -2.84 12.18 -22.59
C ARG A 37 -3.61 11.92 -23.90
N PRO A 38 -4.43 10.85 -23.99
CA PRO A 38 -5.24 10.58 -25.17
C PRO A 38 -6.25 11.69 -25.53
N ASP A 39 -6.64 12.51 -24.56
CA ASP A 39 -7.46 13.70 -24.76
C ASP A 39 -6.65 14.95 -25.19
N SER A 40 -5.39 14.74 -25.57
CA SER A 40 -4.42 15.77 -25.98
C SER A 40 -4.04 16.78 -24.90
N ILE A 41 -4.36 16.48 -23.62
CA ILE A 41 -3.93 17.30 -22.49
C ILE A 41 -2.50 16.91 -22.11
N SER A 42 -1.64 17.91 -21.95
CA SER A 42 -0.30 17.74 -21.40
C SER A 42 -0.39 17.62 -19.87
N GLU A 43 0.27 16.60 -19.32
CA GLU A 43 0.32 16.36 -17.88
C GLU A 43 1.75 16.12 -17.43
N THR A 44 2.13 16.67 -16.29
CA THR A 44 3.40 16.39 -15.63
C THR A 44 3.21 15.25 -14.65
N VAL A 45 3.86 14.13 -14.91
CA VAL A 45 3.86 12.95 -14.04
C VAL A 45 5.10 13.00 -13.14
N HIS A 46 4.89 12.79 -11.85
CA HIS A 46 5.92 12.76 -10.81
C HIS A 46 6.26 11.34 -10.38
N THR A 47 7.23 11.21 -9.49
CA THR A 47 7.59 9.93 -8.87
C THR A 47 6.48 9.46 -7.93
N PHE A 48 6.47 8.16 -7.65
CA PHE A 48 5.61 7.56 -6.61
C PHE A 48 5.80 8.25 -5.26
N GLY A 49 7.04 8.48 -4.86
CA GLY A 49 7.34 9.11 -3.58
C GLY A 49 6.87 10.56 -3.50
N TRP A 50 6.93 11.31 -4.61
CA TRP A 50 6.40 12.67 -4.66
C TRP A 50 4.88 12.68 -4.36
N TYR A 51 4.12 11.77 -4.99
CA TYR A 51 2.68 11.67 -4.73
C TYR A 51 2.39 11.23 -3.29
N MET A 52 3.16 10.29 -2.74
CA MET A 52 3.01 9.87 -1.36
C MET A 52 3.28 11.00 -0.38
N LYS A 53 4.35 11.78 -0.57
CA LYS A 53 4.65 12.98 0.23
C LYS A 53 3.50 14.00 0.14
N LYS A 54 2.95 14.20 -1.06
CA LYS A 54 1.81 15.11 -1.27
C LYS A 54 0.59 14.67 -0.44
N PHE A 55 0.20 13.38 -0.46
CA PHE A 55 -0.91 12.88 0.36
C PHE A 55 -0.66 13.07 1.85
N ILE A 56 0.56 12.83 2.32
CA ILE A 56 0.96 13.01 3.72
C ILE A 56 0.83 14.48 4.13
N ASN A 57 1.40 15.39 3.34
CA ASN A 57 1.40 16.81 3.63
C ASN A 57 0.00 17.41 3.62
N GLU A 58 -0.81 17.10 2.59
CA GLU A 58 -2.20 17.54 2.52
C GLU A 58 -3.07 17.01 3.68
N THR A 59 -2.77 15.81 4.17
CA THR A 59 -3.41 15.25 5.36
C THR A 59 -3.05 16.06 6.61
N THR A 60 -1.77 16.35 6.77
CA THR A 60 -1.26 17.12 7.93
C THR A 60 -1.76 18.56 7.92
N GLU A 61 -1.80 19.21 6.75
CA GLU A 61 -2.36 20.55 6.57
C GLU A 61 -3.83 20.67 7.01
N LYS A 62 -4.57 19.55 6.95
CA LYS A 62 -5.96 19.46 7.42
C LYS A 62 -6.07 19.08 8.90
N ASN A 63 -4.97 19.11 9.65
CA ASN A 63 -4.89 18.69 11.05
C ASN A 63 -5.32 17.22 11.27
N ALA A 64 -5.20 16.37 10.26
CA ALA A 64 -5.36 14.93 10.37
C ALA A 64 -4.01 14.23 10.52
N ILE A 65 -4.04 13.01 11.02
CA ILE A 65 -2.84 12.21 11.32
C ILE A 65 -2.67 11.15 10.23
N PRO A 66 -1.64 11.25 9.36
CA PRO A 66 -1.39 10.25 8.34
C PRO A 66 -0.75 8.98 8.94
N ILE A 67 -1.22 7.83 8.47
CA ILE A 67 -0.62 6.51 8.74
C ILE A 67 -0.42 5.83 7.40
N VAL A 68 0.81 5.47 7.06
CA VAL A 68 1.13 4.85 5.79
C VAL A 68 1.32 3.35 5.94
N LEU A 69 0.69 2.60 5.06
CA LEU A 69 0.78 1.14 5.01
C LEU A 69 1.55 0.71 3.75
N SER A 70 2.42 -0.30 3.90
CA SER A 70 2.92 -1.02 2.74
C SER A 70 1.80 -1.80 2.03
N LEU A 71 2.08 -2.29 0.83
CA LEU A 71 1.10 -2.98 -0.01
C LEU A 71 0.62 -4.28 0.63
N THR A 72 -0.64 -4.63 0.41
CA THR A 72 -1.10 -6.02 0.58
C THR A 72 -0.39 -6.93 -0.42
N VAL A 73 -0.14 -8.17 -0.04
CA VAL A 73 0.51 -9.15 -0.93
C VAL A 73 -0.47 -9.73 -1.94
N ARG A 74 0.06 -10.16 -3.09
CA ARG A 74 -0.70 -10.90 -4.10
C ARG A 74 -0.61 -12.40 -3.86
N ASN A 75 -1.51 -13.14 -4.47
CA ASN A 75 -1.44 -14.60 -4.51
C ASN A 75 -0.44 -15.05 -5.59
N GLU A 76 0.82 -14.69 -5.40
CA GLU A 76 1.95 -15.07 -6.26
C GLU A 76 3.00 -15.78 -5.42
N TRP A 77 3.50 -16.93 -5.90
CA TRP A 77 4.36 -17.84 -5.13
C TRP A 77 5.63 -18.22 -5.90
N PRO A 78 6.50 -17.26 -6.21
CA PRO A 78 7.75 -17.57 -6.86
C PRO A 78 8.60 -18.53 -6.00
N ASN A 79 8.97 -19.68 -6.58
CA ASN A 79 9.76 -20.72 -5.89
C ASN A 79 9.10 -21.22 -4.58
N GLY A 80 7.76 -21.26 -4.50
CA GLY A 80 7.00 -21.73 -3.34
C GLY A 80 6.97 -20.77 -2.14
N LYS A 81 7.39 -19.54 -2.32
CA LYS A 81 7.30 -18.47 -1.31
C LYS A 81 6.37 -17.36 -1.77
N VAL A 82 5.63 -16.80 -0.84
CA VAL A 82 4.77 -15.63 -1.12
C VAL A 82 5.64 -14.48 -1.62
N GLU A 83 5.22 -13.82 -2.72
CA GLU A 83 5.92 -12.68 -3.28
C GLU A 83 5.98 -11.53 -2.26
N GLN A 84 7.17 -11.02 -2.02
CA GLN A 84 7.42 -9.80 -1.24
C GLN A 84 8.00 -8.74 -2.18
N ARG A 85 7.41 -7.54 -2.19
CA ARG A 85 7.83 -6.43 -3.06
C ARG A 85 8.69 -5.41 -2.32
N ASP A 86 9.61 -5.90 -1.51
CA ASP A 86 10.48 -5.13 -0.64
C ASP A 86 11.53 -4.26 -1.35
N SER A 87 11.74 -4.47 -2.66
CA SER A 87 12.73 -3.76 -3.47
C SER A 87 12.18 -2.58 -4.28
N SER A 88 10.88 -2.29 -4.20
CA SER A 88 10.22 -1.25 -5.01
C SER A 88 9.20 -0.45 -4.19
N TYR A 89 7.92 -0.52 -4.50
CA TYR A 89 6.87 0.30 -3.87
C TYR A 89 6.77 0.12 -2.34
N VAL A 90 6.98 -1.09 -1.82
CA VAL A 90 7.05 -1.33 -0.37
C VAL A 90 8.22 -0.59 0.26
N LYS A 91 9.42 -0.72 -0.37
CA LYS A 91 10.62 0.00 0.06
C LYS A 91 10.41 1.52 0.00
N TRP A 92 9.93 2.04 -1.13
CA TRP A 92 9.69 3.47 -1.32
C TRP A 92 8.66 4.03 -0.35
N THR A 93 7.59 3.29 -0.07
CA THR A 93 6.59 3.68 0.94
C THR A 93 7.22 3.83 2.31
N ARG A 94 8.06 2.88 2.73
CA ARG A 94 8.81 2.94 4.01
C ARG A 94 9.77 4.12 4.04
N GLU A 95 10.54 4.34 2.98
CA GLU A 95 11.51 5.44 2.88
C GLU A 95 10.82 6.81 2.98
N VAL A 96 9.69 6.98 2.27
CA VAL A 96 8.89 8.21 2.38
C VAL A 96 8.37 8.42 3.80
N ALA A 97 7.82 7.39 4.45
CA ALA A 97 7.34 7.51 5.82
C ALA A 97 8.46 7.89 6.82
N GLN A 98 9.67 7.36 6.61
CA GLN A 98 10.85 7.73 7.39
C GLN A 98 11.27 9.19 7.17
N ILE A 99 11.28 9.65 5.90
CA ILE A 99 11.62 11.04 5.56
C ILE A 99 10.62 12.03 6.17
N GLU A 100 9.34 11.71 6.09
CA GLU A 100 8.25 12.55 6.60
C GLU A 100 8.01 12.36 8.12
N ALA A 101 8.78 11.47 8.77
CA ALA A 101 8.70 11.16 10.20
C ALA A 101 7.28 10.80 10.68
N ILE A 102 6.55 9.99 9.89
CA ILE A 102 5.19 9.55 10.19
C ILE A 102 5.11 8.06 10.46
N SER A 103 3.98 7.61 11.01
CA SER A 103 3.72 6.20 11.31
C SER A 103 3.68 5.35 10.04
N TYR A 104 4.45 4.26 10.02
CA TYR A 104 4.49 3.26 8.96
C TYR A 104 4.16 1.88 9.51
N LEU A 105 3.32 1.13 8.77
CA LEU A 105 3.00 -0.26 9.07
C LEU A 105 3.42 -1.17 7.92
N ASP A 106 4.29 -2.13 8.19
CA ASP A 106 4.69 -3.14 7.21
C ASP A 106 3.64 -4.25 7.10
N ILE A 107 2.56 -3.96 6.37
CA ILE A 107 1.48 -4.92 6.11
C ILE A 107 1.93 -5.98 5.12
N SER A 108 2.84 -5.65 4.20
CA SER A 108 3.38 -6.60 3.23
C SER A 108 4.06 -7.78 3.93
N ASP A 109 4.98 -7.51 4.85
CA ASP A 109 5.67 -8.56 5.62
C ASP A 109 4.71 -9.34 6.52
N SER A 110 3.83 -8.64 7.24
CA SER A 110 2.81 -9.25 8.10
C SER A 110 1.91 -10.22 7.34
N LEU A 111 1.39 -9.81 6.18
CA LEU A 111 0.51 -10.65 5.36
C LEU A 111 1.29 -11.78 4.67
N ALA A 112 2.49 -11.52 4.15
CA ALA A 112 3.31 -12.55 3.52
C ALA A 112 3.60 -13.69 4.49
N THR A 113 3.96 -13.38 5.73
CA THR A 113 4.18 -14.37 6.79
C THR A 113 2.91 -15.18 7.07
N ARG A 114 1.76 -14.54 7.19
CA ARG A 114 0.46 -15.21 7.45
C ARG A 114 0.04 -16.09 6.27
N TYR A 115 0.18 -15.60 5.05
CA TYR A 115 -0.13 -16.35 3.83
C TYR A 115 0.77 -17.57 3.70
N GLN A 116 2.09 -17.41 3.95
CA GLN A 116 3.03 -18.52 3.92
C GLN A 116 2.65 -19.62 4.91
N ASN A 117 2.22 -19.25 6.12
CA ASN A 117 1.79 -20.20 7.16
C ASN A 117 0.48 -20.92 6.81
N LEU A 118 -0.46 -20.26 6.13
CA LEU A 118 -1.71 -20.85 5.68
C LEU A 118 -1.54 -21.77 4.46
N GLY A 119 -0.51 -21.50 3.65
CA GLY A 119 -0.20 -22.28 2.46
C GLY A 119 -1.03 -21.90 1.23
N ILE A 120 -0.50 -22.28 0.06
CA ILE A 120 -0.99 -21.85 -1.25
C ILE A 120 -2.47 -22.24 -1.50
N GLU A 121 -2.88 -23.42 -1.10
CA GLU A 121 -4.25 -23.93 -1.35
C GLU A 121 -5.31 -23.12 -0.58
N LYS A 122 -5.02 -22.75 0.67
CA LYS A 122 -5.93 -21.90 1.46
C LYS A 122 -5.97 -20.50 0.89
N ILE A 123 -4.82 -19.93 0.56
CA ILE A 123 -4.73 -18.56 0.02
C ILE A 123 -5.38 -18.43 -1.35
N LYS A 124 -5.33 -19.48 -2.18
CA LYS A 124 -6.01 -19.49 -3.49
C LYS A 124 -7.52 -19.20 -3.35
N ALA A 125 -8.15 -19.68 -2.29
CA ALA A 125 -9.56 -19.41 -2.03
C ALA A 125 -9.86 -17.94 -1.71
N PHE A 126 -8.87 -17.20 -1.19
CA PHE A 126 -9.01 -15.77 -0.93
C PHE A 126 -9.06 -14.91 -2.20
N PHE A 127 -8.61 -15.45 -3.35
CA PHE A 127 -8.47 -14.76 -4.63
C PHE A 127 -9.29 -15.44 -5.73
N PRO A 128 -10.63 -15.31 -5.72
CA PRO A 128 -11.50 -16.09 -6.59
C PRO A 128 -11.47 -15.68 -8.07
N LYS A 129 -10.96 -14.51 -8.41
CA LYS A 129 -10.97 -13.97 -9.79
C LYS A 129 -9.59 -13.88 -10.41
N ASP A 130 -8.61 -13.44 -9.67
CA ASP A 130 -7.24 -13.23 -10.14
C ASP A 130 -6.27 -13.28 -8.94
N HIS A 131 -4.99 -13.02 -9.18
CA HIS A 131 -3.96 -13.06 -8.14
C HIS A 131 -3.86 -11.78 -7.27
N THR A 132 -4.65 -10.75 -7.57
CA THR A 132 -4.51 -9.41 -6.93
C THR A 132 -5.72 -9.06 -6.06
N HIS A 133 -6.93 -9.35 -6.55
CA HIS A 133 -8.17 -8.91 -5.91
C HIS A 133 -8.76 -10.00 -5.04
N THR A 134 -8.81 -9.73 -3.75
CA THR A 134 -9.39 -10.66 -2.79
C THR A 134 -10.91 -10.71 -2.89
N GLY A 135 -11.48 -11.91 -2.67
CA GLY A 135 -12.88 -12.08 -2.32
C GLY A 135 -13.14 -11.65 -0.87
N ARG A 136 -14.38 -11.84 -0.41
CA ARG A 136 -14.81 -11.42 0.94
C ARG A 136 -13.94 -12.03 2.05
N GLU A 137 -13.72 -13.33 2.02
CA GLU A 137 -12.93 -14.05 3.04
C GLU A 137 -11.50 -13.50 3.13
N GLY A 138 -10.83 -13.30 1.98
CA GLY A 138 -9.49 -12.73 1.93
C GLY A 138 -9.45 -11.27 2.37
N ALA A 139 -10.48 -10.49 2.05
CA ALA A 139 -10.57 -9.10 2.49
C ALA A 139 -10.75 -9.00 4.01
N GLU A 140 -11.61 -9.83 4.60
CA GLU A 140 -11.82 -9.91 6.07
C GLU A 140 -10.53 -10.35 6.78
N PHE A 141 -9.82 -11.34 6.22
CA PHE A 141 -8.53 -11.78 6.75
C PHE A 141 -7.48 -10.65 6.73
N ASN A 142 -7.36 -9.95 5.61
CA ASN A 142 -6.44 -8.82 5.48
C ASN A 142 -6.80 -7.67 6.43
N ALA A 143 -8.09 -7.34 6.53
CA ALA A 143 -8.57 -6.28 7.43
C ALA A 143 -8.24 -6.59 8.90
N ARG A 144 -8.42 -7.86 9.33
CA ARG A 144 -8.05 -8.31 10.67
C ARG A 144 -6.54 -8.15 10.91
N ALA A 145 -5.70 -8.58 9.94
CA ALA A 145 -4.26 -8.44 10.06
C ALA A 145 -3.81 -6.97 10.16
N ILE A 146 -4.46 -6.08 9.41
CA ILE A 146 -4.20 -4.63 9.48
C ILE A 146 -4.63 -4.08 10.85
N ALA A 147 -5.84 -4.43 11.34
CA ALA A 147 -6.33 -4.00 12.64
C ALA A 147 -5.41 -4.44 13.79
N GLU A 148 -4.92 -5.70 13.75
CA GLU A 148 -3.96 -6.20 14.74
C GLU A 148 -2.62 -5.47 14.67
N SER A 149 -2.15 -5.12 13.47
CA SER A 149 -0.92 -4.35 13.28
C SER A 149 -1.07 -2.92 13.83
N LEU A 150 -2.20 -2.27 13.56
CA LEU A 150 -2.56 -0.97 14.12
C LEU A 150 -2.63 -1.02 15.66
N LYS A 151 -3.24 -2.06 16.23
CA LYS A 151 -3.35 -2.23 17.68
C LYS A 151 -1.99 -2.38 18.35
N LYS A 152 -1.01 -2.97 17.68
CA LYS A 152 0.37 -3.13 18.16
C LYS A 152 1.25 -1.90 17.96
N CYS A 153 0.87 -1.00 17.08
CA CYS A 153 1.63 0.20 16.76
C CYS A 153 1.57 1.21 17.92
N LYS A 154 2.64 1.35 18.67
CA LYS A 154 2.70 2.24 19.85
C LYS A 154 2.67 3.72 19.44
N GLU A 155 3.25 4.04 18.29
CA GLU A 155 3.36 5.39 17.75
C GLU A 155 2.07 5.84 17.04
N CYS A 156 1.20 4.90 16.67
CA CYS A 156 -0.07 5.20 16.01
C CYS A 156 -1.14 5.52 17.06
N GLY A 157 -1.54 6.78 17.20
CA GLY A 157 -2.63 7.18 18.10
C GLY A 157 -3.96 6.47 17.79
N LEU A 158 -4.15 5.95 16.57
CA LEU A 158 -5.32 5.19 16.16
C LEU A 158 -5.49 3.87 16.95
N ARG A 159 -4.42 3.30 17.52
CA ARG A 159 -4.47 2.06 18.32
C ARG A 159 -5.53 2.09 19.43
N ASP A 160 -5.77 3.24 20.01
CA ASP A 160 -6.68 3.39 21.16
C ASP A 160 -8.14 3.30 20.75
N TYR A 161 -8.42 3.42 19.45
CA TYR A 161 -9.75 3.32 18.84
C TYR A 161 -10.02 1.97 18.15
N ILE A 162 -9.04 1.06 18.12
CA ILE A 162 -9.18 -0.26 17.50
C ILE A 162 -9.71 -1.27 18.51
N TYR A 163 -10.86 -1.85 18.20
CA TYR A 163 -11.46 -2.95 18.95
C TYR A 163 -11.51 -4.20 18.08
N ILE A 164 -10.84 -5.25 18.49
CA ILE A 164 -10.83 -6.55 17.82
C ILE A 164 -11.67 -7.48 18.68
N LYS A 165 -12.78 -7.99 18.14
CA LYS A 165 -13.56 -9.02 18.81
C LYS A 165 -12.75 -10.32 18.86
N GLU A 166 -12.58 -10.89 20.03
CA GLU A 166 -12.11 -12.26 20.21
C GLU A 166 -13.24 -13.19 19.75
N GLU A 167 -12.90 -14.19 18.93
CA GLU A 167 -13.81 -15.25 18.48
C GLU A 167 -13.81 -16.41 19.45
#